data_2ca12564f01779d4cb2a9d816a66ede1
#
_entry.id   2ca12564f01779d4cb2a9d816a66ede1
#
_cell.length_a   1.000
_cell.length_b   1.000
_cell.length_c   1.000
_cell.angle_alpha   90.00
_cell.angle_beta   90.00
_cell.angle_gamma   90.00
#
_symmetry.space_group_name_H-M   'P 1'
#
loop_
_entity.id
_entity.type
_entity.pdbx_description
1 polymer ?
#
loop_
_entity_poly.entity_id
_entity_poly.type
_entity_poly.pdbx_seq_one_letter_code
_entity_poly.pdbx_strand_id
1 'polypeptide(L)'
;RRSWNANCTNKDEQRPRLTYLSNCRNVTIQDVRLINSPFWTNHIYKSDHVRYLDCYIYAPTSGIYPPDPKRGAPSSDAIDIDACTDILVSGCYMNVCDDAVVLKGGKGTWADRDSTNGPCERILIEDCHYGTVHGCLTLGSESLHDRNIILRRCHTDNANRVLWLKMRLDTPQHYEYVTVEDITGYCRRFLFIHPWTQFFQKGDRDLPPSRCNNISMQRIKVETPDMFDVKPSDKYILDDFTFDGKPMTF
;
A
#
# COMPACT_ATOMS: atom_id res chain seq x y z
N ARG A 1 -2.89 6.44 22.71
CA ARG A 1 -1.79 6.35 21.76
C ARG A 1 -0.60 7.25 22.17
N ARG A 2 -0.80 8.53 22.47
CA ARG A 2 0.26 9.43 22.95
C ARG A 2 0.91 8.98 24.27
N SER A 3 0.21 8.17 25.06
CA SER A 3 0.80 7.59 26.27
C SER A 3 1.87 6.53 25.99
N TRP A 4 1.88 5.95 24.78
CA TRP A 4 2.91 4.99 24.35
C TRP A 4 4.21 5.69 23.96
N ASN A 5 4.06 6.79 23.21
CA ASN A 5 5.18 7.60 22.74
C ASN A 5 4.68 9.03 22.50
N ALA A 6 5.09 9.97 23.33
CA ALA A 6 4.64 11.36 23.26
C ALA A 6 4.99 12.03 21.93
N ASN A 7 6.11 11.65 21.32
CA ASN A 7 6.59 12.22 20.06
C ASN A 7 6.02 11.52 18.84
N CYS A 8 5.41 10.33 18.99
CA CYS A 8 4.87 9.49 17.91
C CYS A 8 5.87 9.22 16.77
N THR A 9 7.17 9.17 17.07
CA THR A 9 8.22 9.09 16.07
C THR A 9 9.17 7.92 16.28
N ASN A 10 9.10 7.24 17.43
CA ASN A 10 10.01 6.16 17.74
C ASN A 10 9.60 4.88 16.98
N LYS A 11 10.46 4.43 16.09
CA LYS A 11 10.27 3.19 15.33
C LYS A 11 10.38 1.91 16.19
N ASP A 12 11.03 1.99 17.34
CA ASP A 12 11.17 0.88 18.28
C ASP A 12 9.99 0.78 19.26
N GLU A 13 9.03 1.65 19.10
CA GLU A 13 7.80 1.68 19.89
C GLU A 13 6.93 0.45 19.60
N GLN A 14 6.51 -0.20 20.66
CA GLN A 14 5.66 -1.40 20.59
C GLN A 14 4.18 -1.01 20.60
N ARG A 15 3.72 -0.32 19.60
CA ARG A 15 2.30 -0.02 19.42
C ARG A 15 1.58 -1.25 18.88
N PRO A 16 0.47 -1.69 19.49
CA PRO A 16 -0.26 -2.84 18.98
C PRO A 16 -0.99 -2.51 17.67
N ARG A 17 -1.15 -3.50 16.82
CA ARG A 17 -2.15 -3.51 15.76
C ARG A 17 -3.54 -3.64 16.35
N LEU A 18 -4.57 -3.10 15.71
CA LEU A 18 -5.94 -3.30 16.19
C LEU A 18 -6.40 -4.75 15.95
N THR A 19 -6.12 -5.28 14.75
CA THR A 19 -6.32 -6.69 14.44
C THR A 19 -5.06 -7.30 13.83
N TYR A 20 -4.82 -8.57 14.11
CA TYR A 20 -3.74 -9.35 13.52
C TYR A 20 -4.25 -10.75 13.17
N LEU A 21 -4.26 -11.06 11.87
CA LEU A 21 -4.59 -12.37 11.34
C LEU A 21 -3.30 -13.04 10.85
N SER A 22 -3.00 -14.20 11.35
CA SER A 22 -1.80 -14.94 10.96
C SER A 22 -2.12 -16.39 10.65
N ASN A 23 -1.72 -16.85 9.45
CA ASN A 23 -1.98 -18.20 8.98
C ASN A 23 -3.48 -18.57 9.02
N CYS A 24 -4.33 -17.61 8.67
CA CYS A 24 -5.76 -17.77 8.65
C CYS A 24 -6.27 -18.08 7.25
N ARG A 25 -7.41 -18.75 7.17
CA ARG A 25 -8.09 -19.04 5.91
C ARG A 25 -9.59 -18.86 6.02
N ASN A 26 -10.23 -18.38 4.92
CA ASN A 26 -11.67 -18.17 4.85
C ASN A 26 -12.21 -17.24 5.95
N VAL A 27 -11.59 -16.08 6.13
CA VAL A 27 -12.02 -15.07 7.11
C VAL A 27 -12.85 -14.00 6.41
N THR A 28 -13.97 -13.62 6.98
CA THR A 28 -14.75 -12.45 6.56
C THR A 28 -14.91 -11.49 7.73
N ILE A 29 -14.54 -10.22 7.50
CA ILE A 29 -14.77 -9.10 8.41
C ILE A 29 -15.73 -8.17 7.67
N GLN A 30 -16.94 -8.01 8.17
CA GLN A 30 -18.01 -7.29 7.48
C GLN A 30 -18.77 -6.36 8.41
N ASP A 31 -19.17 -5.18 7.91
CA ASP A 31 -19.97 -4.18 8.63
C ASP A 31 -19.35 -3.75 9.98
N VAL A 32 -18.02 -3.72 10.07
CA VAL A 32 -17.30 -3.41 11.30
C VAL A 32 -16.69 -2.02 11.26
N ARG A 33 -16.72 -1.32 12.38
CA ARG A 33 -16.01 -0.05 12.57
C ARG A 33 -14.69 -0.30 13.30
N LEU A 34 -13.59 -0.15 12.59
CA LEU A 34 -12.21 -0.34 13.06
C LEU A 34 -11.56 1.04 13.23
N ILE A 35 -11.53 1.55 14.44
CA ILE A 35 -11.21 2.96 14.67
C ILE A 35 -10.11 3.17 15.71
N ASN A 36 -9.38 4.28 15.54
CA ASN A 36 -8.40 4.77 16.50
C ASN A 36 -7.25 3.79 16.78
N SER A 37 -6.84 3.02 15.77
CA SER A 37 -5.65 2.18 15.91
C SER A 37 -4.42 3.03 16.25
N PRO A 38 -3.60 2.60 17.18
CA PRO A 38 -2.35 3.30 17.49
C PRO A 38 -1.24 3.04 16.46
N PHE A 39 -1.38 2.00 15.65
CA PHE A 39 -0.43 1.54 14.62
C PHE A 39 -1.22 0.93 13.46
N TRP A 40 -0.65 0.08 12.62
CA TRP A 40 -1.36 -0.66 11.56
C TRP A 40 -2.72 -1.15 12.07
N THR A 41 -3.78 -0.78 11.39
CA THR A 41 -5.11 -1.10 11.89
C THR A 41 -5.38 -2.59 11.75
N ASN A 42 -5.24 -3.10 10.53
CA ASN A 42 -5.43 -4.53 10.27
C ASN A 42 -4.16 -5.07 9.62
N HIS A 43 -3.54 -6.05 10.22
CA HIS A 43 -2.41 -6.76 9.64
C HIS A 43 -2.80 -8.20 9.35
N ILE A 44 -2.72 -8.60 8.08
CA ILE A 44 -2.98 -9.95 7.61
C ILE A 44 -1.64 -10.53 7.17
N TYR A 45 -1.22 -11.62 7.80
CA TYR A 45 0.05 -12.26 7.51
C TYR A 45 -0.13 -13.73 7.13
N LYS A 46 0.45 -14.14 6.01
CA LYS A 46 0.43 -15.53 5.51
C LYS A 46 -0.96 -16.15 5.55
N SER A 47 -1.95 -15.42 5.08
CA SER A 47 -3.35 -15.82 5.11
C SER A 47 -3.93 -15.81 3.70
N ASP A 48 -4.99 -16.58 3.51
CA ASP A 48 -5.65 -16.66 2.22
C ASP A 48 -7.19 -16.62 2.36
N HIS A 49 -7.88 -16.19 1.28
CA HIS A 49 -9.34 -16.06 1.22
C HIS A 49 -9.88 -15.17 2.36
N VAL A 50 -9.25 -14.00 2.57
CA VAL A 50 -9.70 -13.01 3.56
C VAL A 50 -10.49 -11.91 2.86
N ARG A 51 -11.61 -11.52 3.45
CA ARG A 51 -12.52 -10.50 2.92
C ARG A 51 -12.78 -9.42 3.95
N TYR A 52 -12.62 -8.16 3.53
CA TYR A 52 -13.10 -6.98 4.24
C TYR A 52 -14.25 -6.38 3.43
N LEU A 53 -15.46 -6.41 3.98
CA LEU A 53 -16.68 -6.00 3.30
C LEU A 53 -17.37 -4.89 4.09
N ASP A 54 -17.67 -3.76 3.42
CA ASP A 54 -18.45 -2.65 3.99
C ASP A 54 -17.92 -2.14 5.35
N CYS A 55 -16.61 -2.19 5.55
CA CYS A 55 -15.97 -1.78 6.80
C CYS A 55 -15.71 -0.26 6.82
N TYR A 56 -15.83 0.33 8.00
CA TYR A 56 -15.41 1.71 8.26
C TYR A 56 -14.09 1.71 9.03
N ILE A 57 -12.99 2.12 8.37
CA ILE A 57 -11.65 2.12 8.95
C ILE A 57 -11.16 3.55 9.11
N TYR A 58 -10.91 3.96 10.35
CA TYR A 58 -10.58 5.34 10.66
C TYR A 58 -9.45 5.45 11.69
N ALA A 59 -8.47 6.26 11.39
CA ALA A 59 -7.52 6.78 12.37
C ALA A 59 -7.44 8.31 12.25
N PRO A 60 -7.26 9.04 13.37
CA PRO A 60 -7.20 10.48 13.33
C PRO A 60 -6.10 10.98 12.40
N THR A 61 -6.45 11.87 11.50
CA THR A 61 -5.53 12.59 10.60
C THR A 61 -5.50 14.07 10.96
N SER A 62 -4.49 14.77 10.48
CA SER A 62 -4.46 16.25 10.61
C SER A 62 -5.36 16.94 9.58
N GLY A 63 -5.91 16.19 8.61
CA GLY A 63 -6.63 16.76 7.47
C GLY A 63 -5.72 17.49 6.47
N ILE A 64 -4.42 17.54 6.72
CA ILE A 64 -3.39 18.12 5.86
C ILE A 64 -2.30 17.09 5.57
N TYR A 65 -1.60 17.30 4.47
CA TYR A 65 -0.47 16.46 4.10
C TYR A 65 0.83 17.30 4.01
N PRO A 66 1.96 16.86 4.59
CA PRO A 66 2.12 15.63 5.37
C PRO A 66 1.35 15.67 6.69
N PRO A 67 0.91 14.51 7.21
CA PRO A 67 0.16 14.47 8.46
C PRO A 67 0.97 15.06 9.64
N ASP A 68 0.32 15.89 10.44
CA ASP A 68 0.93 16.38 11.67
C ASP A 68 0.97 15.26 12.73
N PRO A 69 2.16 14.78 13.14
CA PRO A 69 2.27 13.70 14.12
C PRO A 69 1.68 14.05 15.50
N LYS A 70 1.49 15.33 15.80
CA LYS A 70 0.83 15.77 17.03
C LYS A 70 -0.68 15.59 16.97
N ARG A 71 -1.26 15.58 15.78
CA ARG A 71 -2.70 15.47 15.54
C ARG A 71 -3.12 14.15 14.93
N GLY A 72 -2.23 13.50 14.20
CA GLY A 72 -2.49 12.24 13.52
C GLY A 72 -2.03 11.00 14.29
N ALA A 73 -2.17 9.86 13.65
CA ALA A 73 -1.74 8.54 14.09
C ALA A 73 -0.73 7.97 13.09
N PRO A 74 0.57 8.34 13.15
CA PRO A 74 1.55 7.87 12.18
C PRO A 74 1.60 6.34 12.13
N SER A 75 1.84 5.79 10.92
CA SER A 75 1.83 4.36 10.65
C SER A 75 0.52 3.67 11.06
N SER A 76 -0.61 4.32 10.82
CA SER A 76 -1.94 3.74 11.06
C SER A 76 -2.57 3.31 9.74
N ASP A 77 -1.83 2.52 8.96
CA ASP A 77 -2.32 1.92 7.73
C ASP A 77 -3.67 1.22 7.95
N ALA A 78 -4.58 1.25 6.98
CA ALA A 78 -5.89 0.65 7.18
C ALA A 78 -5.84 -0.88 7.09
N ILE A 79 -5.22 -1.41 6.02
CA ILE A 79 -5.09 -2.85 5.80
C ILE A 79 -3.69 -3.15 5.25
N ASP A 80 -2.87 -3.83 6.05
CA ASP A 80 -1.57 -4.36 5.67
C ASP A 80 -1.71 -5.83 5.27
N ILE A 81 -1.51 -6.12 4.00
CA ILE A 81 -1.58 -7.45 3.41
C ILE A 81 -0.15 -7.96 3.24
N ASP A 82 0.27 -8.95 4.03
CA ASP A 82 1.65 -9.39 4.15
C ASP A 82 1.79 -10.86 3.79
N ALA A 83 2.40 -11.14 2.63
CA ALA A 83 2.58 -12.48 2.09
C ALA A 83 1.26 -13.27 1.99
N CYS A 84 0.22 -12.66 1.44
CA CYS A 84 -1.14 -13.20 1.38
C CYS A 84 -1.63 -13.42 -0.03
N THR A 85 -2.63 -14.30 -0.18
CA THR A 85 -3.26 -14.58 -1.47
C THR A 85 -4.80 -14.55 -1.36
N ASP A 86 -5.47 -14.25 -2.49
CA ASP A 86 -6.94 -14.30 -2.58
C ASP A 86 -7.63 -13.36 -1.58
N ILE A 87 -7.26 -12.09 -1.58
CA ILE A 87 -7.81 -11.07 -0.69
C ILE A 87 -8.82 -10.19 -1.42
N LEU A 88 -9.95 -9.94 -0.79
CA LEU A 88 -10.97 -9.00 -1.25
C LEU A 88 -11.16 -7.87 -0.23
N VAL A 89 -11.09 -6.63 -0.71
CA VAL A 89 -11.49 -5.42 0.03
C VAL A 89 -12.57 -4.73 -0.79
N SER A 90 -13.81 -4.71 -0.30
CA SER A 90 -14.95 -4.19 -1.06
C SER A 90 -15.86 -3.33 -0.21
N GLY A 91 -16.35 -2.22 -0.76
CA GLY A 91 -17.31 -1.32 -0.10
C GLY A 91 -16.77 -0.57 1.12
N CYS A 92 -15.47 -0.61 1.38
CA CYS A 92 -14.88 -0.05 2.59
C CYS A 92 -14.66 1.47 2.50
N TYR A 93 -14.89 2.16 3.61
CA TYR A 93 -14.42 3.54 3.81
C TYR A 93 -13.12 3.52 4.62
N MET A 94 -12.09 4.20 4.12
CA MET A 94 -10.78 4.29 4.75
C MET A 94 -10.30 5.74 4.86
N ASN A 95 -10.05 6.19 6.09
CA ASN A 95 -9.45 7.50 6.37
C ASN A 95 -8.43 7.34 7.49
N VAL A 96 -7.14 7.32 7.12
CA VAL A 96 -6.05 6.95 8.03
C VAL A 96 -4.84 7.87 7.84
N CYS A 97 -3.91 7.83 8.79
CA CYS A 97 -2.75 8.70 8.79
C CYS A 97 -1.52 8.06 8.10
N ASP A 98 -1.74 7.00 7.32
CA ASP A 98 -0.75 6.36 6.46
C ASP A 98 -1.45 5.72 5.26
N ASP A 99 -0.96 4.61 4.72
CA ASP A 99 -1.52 3.96 3.54
C ASP A 99 -2.90 3.32 3.84
N ALA A 100 -3.80 3.30 2.86
CA ALA A 100 -5.07 2.61 2.99
C ALA A 100 -4.88 1.09 2.83
N VAL A 101 -4.61 0.62 1.63
CA VAL A 101 -4.26 -0.78 1.40
C VAL A 101 -2.80 -0.87 0.98
N VAL A 102 -2.02 -1.63 1.73
CA VAL A 102 -0.59 -1.77 1.47
C VAL A 102 -0.17 -3.24 1.42
N LEU A 103 0.59 -3.60 0.38
CA LEU A 103 1.09 -4.94 0.17
C LEU A 103 2.51 -5.06 0.72
N LYS A 104 2.76 -6.13 1.45
CA LYS A 104 4.03 -6.43 2.08
C LYS A 104 4.40 -7.89 1.83
N GLY A 105 5.63 -8.29 2.13
CA GLY A 105 6.06 -9.67 1.91
C GLY A 105 7.55 -9.86 2.16
N GLY A 106 8.20 -8.87 2.76
CA GLY A 106 9.59 -8.94 3.16
C GLY A 106 10.46 -7.81 2.65
N LYS A 107 11.62 -7.66 3.26
CA LYS A 107 12.63 -6.65 2.89
C LYS A 107 14.04 -7.12 3.16
N GLY A 108 14.98 -6.45 2.51
CA GLY A 108 16.41 -6.68 2.68
C GLY A 108 17.02 -7.52 1.58
N THR A 109 18.34 -7.54 1.56
CA THR A 109 19.14 -8.12 0.48
C THR A 109 18.91 -9.63 0.30
N TRP A 110 18.53 -10.34 1.36
CA TRP A 110 18.27 -11.78 1.38
C TRP A 110 16.79 -12.14 1.54
N ALA A 111 15.90 -11.15 1.35
CA ALA A 111 14.47 -11.33 1.60
C ALA A 111 13.84 -12.42 0.72
N ASP A 112 14.33 -12.62 -0.49
CA ASP A 112 13.89 -13.66 -1.43
C ASP A 112 14.28 -15.10 -1.01
N ARG A 113 15.11 -15.25 0.03
CA ARG A 113 15.53 -16.54 0.59
C ARG A 113 15.02 -16.79 2.00
N ASP A 114 14.35 -15.82 2.58
CA ASP A 114 13.73 -15.96 3.89
C ASP A 114 12.33 -16.57 3.74
N SER A 115 12.14 -17.77 4.25
CA SER A 115 10.86 -18.49 4.20
C SER A 115 9.72 -17.82 4.98
N THR A 116 10.04 -16.84 5.80
CA THR A 116 9.02 -16.03 6.49
C THR A 116 8.39 -14.97 5.57
N ASN A 117 9.05 -14.63 4.46
CA ASN A 117 8.58 -13.74 3.42
C ASN A 117 7.78 -14.49 2.35
N GLY A 118 7.06 -13.73 1.52
CA GLY A 118 6.29 -14.32 0.42
C GLY A 118 5.62 -13.28 -0.47
N PRO A 119 4.98 -13.73 -1.55
CA PRO A 119 4.25 -12.85 -2.48
C PRO A 119 2.92 -12.41 -1.92
N CYS A 120 2.42 -11.26 -2.41
CA CYS A 120 1.00 -10.92 -2.39
C CYS A 120 0.41 -11.19 -3.78
N GLU A 121 -0.67 -11.98 -3.84
CA GLU A 121 -1.19 -12.44 -5.12
C GLU A 121 -2.73 -12.52 -5.13
N ARG A 122 -3.33 -12.15 -6.26
CA ARG A 122 -4.79 -12.16 -6.47
C ARG A 122 -5.52 -11.31 -5.41
N ILE A 123 -5.21 -10.03 -5.42
CA ILE A 123 -5.79 -9.04 -4.52
C ILE A 123 -6.79 -8.19 -5.32
N LEU A 124 -8.03 -8.15 -4.88
CA LEU A 124 -9.07 -7.29 -5.44
C LEU A 124 -9.51 -6.23 -4.42
N ILE A 125 -9.43 -4.98 -4.83
CA ILE A 125 -9.88 -3.82 -4.06
C ILE A 125 -10.90 -3.09 -4.93
N GLU A 126 -12.13 -3.00 -4.46
CA GLU A 126 -13.21 -2.42 -5.28
C GLU A 126 -14.26 -1.69 -4.46
N ASP A 127 -14.94 -0.76 -5.14
CA ASP A 127 -16.08 -0.03 -4.58
C ASP A 127 -15.75 0.69 -3.25
N CYS A 128 -14.48 1.05 -3.05
CA CYS A 128 -13.99 1.67 -1.82
C CYS A 128 -13.99 3.20 -1.91
N HIS A 129 -14.12 3.83 -0.75
CA HIS A 129 -14.03 5.28 -0.62
C HIS A 129 -12.88 5.65 0.32
N TYR A 130 -11.96 6.47 -0.19
CA TYR A 130 -10.80 6.94 0.55
C TYR A 130 -10.99 8.41 0.95
N GLY A 131 -10.95 8.68 2.26
CA GLY A 131 -10.85 10.03 2.79
C GLY A 131 -9.42 10.57 2.65
N THR A 132 -8.78 10.93 3.76
CA THR A 132 -7.34 11.28 3.77
C THR A 132 -6.50 10.03 3.98
N VAL A 133 -5.61 9.73 3.03
CA VAL A 133 -4.68 8.59 3.07
C VAL A 133 -3.35 8.94 2.40
N HIS A 134 -2.27 8.23 2.73
CA HIS A 134 -0.98 8.38 2.02
C HIS A 134 -1.01 7.74 0.64
N GLY A 135 -1.48 6.52 0.53
CA GLY A 135 -1.71 5.80 -0.71
C GLY A 135 -3.03 5.05 -0.67
N CYS A 136 -3.82 5.06 -1.76
CA CYS A 136 -5.01 4.22 -1.84
C CYS A 136 -4.60 2.75 -1.98
N LEU A 137 -3.68 2.49 -2.91
CA LEU A 137 -2.99 1.22 -3.08
C LEU A 137 -1.48 1.46 -3.08
N THR A 138 -0.79 0.84 -2.15
CA THR A 138 0.67 0.92 -2.02
C THR A 138 1.29 -0.47 -2.13
N LEU A 139 2.25 -0.64 -3.03
CA LEU A 139 3.08 -1.83 -3.13
C LEU A 139 4.41 -1.56 -2.43
N GLY A 140 4.64 -2.27 -1.34
CA GLY A 140 5.85 -2.10 -0.51
C GLY A 140 5.67 -1.06 0.63
N SER A 141 6.74 -0.55 1.19
CA SER A 141 8.16 -0.79 0.79
C SER A 141 8.67 -2.21 1.10
N GLU A 142 8.17 -2.84 2.14
CA GLU A 142 8.55 -4.19 2.55
C GLU A 142 7.78 -5.25 1.74
N SER A 143 7.96 -5.28 0.43
CA SER A 143 7.34 -6.29 -0.43
C SER A 143 8.36 -6.85 -1.42
N LEU A 144 8.24 -8.13 -1.73
CA LEU A 144 9.08 -8.84 -2.70
C LEU A 144 8.40 -8.99 -4.05
N HIS A 145 7.23 -9.59 -4.04
CA HIS A 145 6.53 -9.93 -5.26
C HIS A 145 5.02 -9.73 -5.09
N ASP A 146 4.51 -8.73 -5.79
CA ASP A 146 3.08 -8.42 -5.82
C ASP A 146 2.57 -8.62 -7.24
N ARG A 147 1.56 -9.47 -7.42
CA ARG A 147 1.03 -9.80 -8.76
C ARG A 147 -0.47 -10.06 -8.78
N ASN A 148 -1.08 -9.79 -9.94
CA ASN A 148 -2.52 -9.96 -10.14
C ASN A 148 -3.34 -9.11 -9.15
N ILE A 149 -3.07 -7.81 -9.16
CA ILE A 149 -3.66 -6.84 -8.24
C ILE A 149 -4.63 -5.95 -9.02
N ILE A 150 -5.82 -5.78 -8.51
CA ILE A 150 -6.85 -4.92 -9.13
C ILE A 150 -7.37 -3.92 -8.12
N LEU A 151 -7.30 -2.63 -8.46
CA LEU A 151 -7.97 -1.53 -7.78
C LEU A 151 -8.99 -0.93 -8.74
N ARG A 152 -10.29 -0.99 -8.40
CA ARG A 152 -11.32 -0.50 -9.32
C ARG A 152 -12.54 0.10 -8.66
N ARG A 153 -13.24 0.97 -9.41
CA ARG A 153 -14.49 1.63 -9.01
C ARG A 153 -14.39 2.29 -7.62
N CYS A 154 -13.31 3.03 -7.43
CA CYS A 154 -13.05 3.68 -6.16
C CYS A 154 -13.14 5.21 -6.27
N HIS A 155 -13.41 5.82 -5.13
CA HIS A 155 -13.44 7.29 -4.99
C HIS A 155 -12.44 7.75 -3.94
N THR A 156 -11.80 8.90 -4.17
CA THR A 156 -10.91 9.51 -3.19
C THR A 156 -11.21 10.99 -2.97
N ASP A 157 -11.37 11.41 -1.71
CA ASP A 157 -11.57 12.81 -1.34
C ASP A 157 -10.23 13.56 -1.29
N ASN A 158 -9.19 12.93 -0.72
CA ASN A 158 -7.90 13.60 -0.47
C ASN A 158 -6.76 12.60 -0.28
N ALA A 159 -6.54 11.75 -1.27
CA ALA A 159 -5.36 10.87 -1.24
C ALA A 159 -4.10 11.66 -1.58
N ASN A 160 -3.00 11.34 -0.91
CA ASN A 160 -1.71 11.86 -1.37
C ASN A 160 -1.26 11.15 -2.65
N ARG A 161 -1.54 9.84 -2.77
CA ARG A 161 -1.29 9.04 -3.97
C ARG A 161 -2.43 8.05 -4.20
N VAL A 162 -2.74 7.74 -5.45
CA VAL A 162 -3.65 6.63 -5.75
C VAL A 162 -2.88 5.32 -5.85
N LEU A 163 -1.90 5.25 -6.75
CA LEU A 163 -1.01 4.10 -6.88
C LEU A 163 0.42 4.49 -6.49
N TRP A 164 0.94 3.83 -5.48
CA TRP A 164 2.29 4.06 -4.99
C TRP A 164 3.14 2.79 -5.08
N LEU A 165 4.17 2.82 -5.92
CA LEU A 165 5.13 1.73 -6.05
C LEU A 165 6.43 2.15 -5.34
N LYS A 166 6.67 1.60 -4.14
CA LYS A 166 7.83 1.91 -3.31
C LYS A 166 9.01 1.02 -3.70
N MET A 167 9.87 1.53 -4.56
CA MET A 167 11.01 0.77 -5.11
C MET A 167 12.21 0.83 -4.18
N ARG A 168 12.45 -0.23 -3.41
CA ARG A 168 13.60 -0.35 -2.51
C ARG A 168 14.88 -0.65 -3.28
N LEU A 169 15.98 -0.07 -2.82
CA LEU A 169 17.31 -0.30 -3.43
C LEU A 169 18.06 -1.47 -2.77
N ASP A 170 17.53 -2.03 -1.69
CA ASP A 170 18.11 -3.09 -0.89
C ASP A 170 17.28 -4.39 -0.88
N THR A 171 16.29 -4.50 -1.75
CA THR A 171 15.36 -5.63 -1.79
C THR A 171 15.09 -6.00 -3.25
N PRO A 172 15.18 -7.29 -3.62
CA PRO A 172 14.85 -7.74 -4.97
C PRO A 172 13.33 -7.77 -5.16
N GLN A 173 12.76 -6.66 -5.66
CA GLN A 173 11.31 -6.50 -5.80
C GLN A 173 10.85 -6.79 -7.23
N HIS A 174 9.65 -7.38 -7.33
CA HIS A 174 8.96 -7.54 -8.60
C HIS A 174 7.46 -7.27 -8.42
N TYR A 175 6.95 -6.21 -9.06
CA TYR A 175 5.53 -5.85 -9.09
C TYR A 175 5.01 -6.03 -10.51
N GLU A 176 3.96 -6.84 -10.67
CA GLU A 176 3.48 -7.16 -12.01
C GLU A 176 1.97 -7.41 -12.07
N TYR A 177 1.39 -7.19 -13.25
CA TYR A 177 -0.04 -7.40 -13.51
C TYR A 177 -0.92 -6.61 -12.52
N VAL A 178 -0.68 -5.29 -12.44
CA VAL A 178 -1.48 -4.38 -11.63
C VAL A 178 -2.42 -3.59 -12.52
N THR A 179 -3.71 -3.66 -12.24
CA THR A 179 -4.75 -2.89 -12.95
C THR A 179 -5.37 -1.88 -12.00
N VAL A 180 -5.40 -0.60 -12.44
CA VAL A 180 -6.11 0.48 -11.73
C VAL A 180 -7.14 1.07 -12.70
N GLU A 181 -8.42 0.99 -12.36
CA GLU A 181 -9.49 1.41 -13.26
C GLU A 181 -10.67 2.04 -12.55
N ASP A 182 -11.38 2.93 -13.26
CA ASP A 182 -12.59 3.58 -12.78
C ASP A 182 -12.37 4.32 -11.44
N ILE A 183 -11.33 5.15 -11.37
CA ILE A 183 -11.02 5.96 -10.19
C ILE A 183 -11.51 7.39 -10.37
N THR A 184 -12.15 7.92 -9.34
CA THR A 184 -12.71 9.29 -9.33
C THR A 184 -12.27 10.09 -8.10
N GLY A 185 -12.42 11.40 -8.13
CA GLY A 185 -12.21 12.29 -6.99
C GLY A 185 -10.93 13.10 -7.08
N TYR A 186 -10.27 13.37 -5.94
CA TYR A 186 -9.05 14.18 -5.88
C TYR A 186 -7.87 13.42 -5.27
N CYS A 187 -6.69 13.62 -5.84
CA CYS A 187 -5.43 13.17 -5.24
C CYS A 187 -4.31 14.17 -5.55
N ARG A 188 -3.26 14.17 -4.73
CA ARG A 188 -2.09 15.02 -5.02
C ARG A 188 -1.22 14.45 -6.12
N ARG A 189 -1.15 13.11 -6.23
CA ARG A 189 -0.47 12.38 -7.30
C ARG A 189 -1.27 11.14 -7.64
N PHE A 190 -1.36 10.82 -8.90
CA PHE A 190 -2.04 9.58 -9.25
C PHE A 190 -1.07 8.39 -9.19
N LEU A 191 -0.06 8.35 -10.04
CA LEU A 191 1.00 7.34 -10.01
C LEU A 191 2.27 7.94 -9.39
N PHE A 192 2.85 7.25 -8.41
CA PHE A 192 4.08 7.68 -7.77
C PHE A 192 5.08 6.52 -7.69
N ILE A 193 6.25 6.70 -8.35
CA ILE A 193 7.33 5.71 -8.35
C ILE A 193 8.65 6.43 -8.10
N HIS A 194 9.20 6.27 -6.91
CA HIS A 194 10.51 6.82 -6.55
C HIS A 194 11.37 5.78 -5.86
N PRO A 195 12.70 5.90 -5.92
CA PRO A 195 13.60 5.10 -5.10
C PRO A 195 13.25 5.27 -3.63
N TRP A 196 13.03 4.15 -2.93
CA TRP A 196 12.71 4.15 -1.51
C TRP A 196 13.96 3.88 -0.69
N THR A 197 14.34 4.83 0.15
CA THR A 197 15.59 4.78 0.93
C THR A 197 15.37 4.72 2.43
N GLN A 198 14.12 4.79 2.90
CA GLN A 198 13.84 4.72 4.32
C GLN A 198 14.16 3.30 4.85
N PHE A 199 14.84 3.23 5.98
CA PHE A 199 15.30 1.97 6.59
C PHE A 199 16.19 1.13 5.67
N PHE A 200 16.93 1.79 4.76
CA PHE A 200 17.87 1.13 3.89
C PHE A 200 18.97 0.43 4.70
N GLN A 201 19.26 -0.81 4.32
CA GLN A 201 20.36 -1.60 4.87
C GLN A 201 21.24 -2.07 3.71
N LYS A 202 22.49 -1.63 3.71
CA LYS A 202 23.45 -2.13 2.75
C LYS A 202 23.69 -3.61 3.04
N GLY A 203 23.37 -4.45 2.08
CA GLY A 203 23.65 -5.88 2.14
C GLY A 203 25.03 -6.23 1.58
N ASP A 204 25.36 -7.50 1.67
CA ASP A 204 26.59 -8.14 1.22
C ASP A 204 26.43 -8.88 -0.14
N ARG A 205 25.29 -8.68 -0.79
CA ARG A 205 24.92 -9.30 -2.06
C ARG A 205 24.59 -8.25 -3.11
N ASP A 206 25.12 -8.41 -4.32
CA ASP A 206 24.67 -7.63 -5.46
C ASP A 206 23.28 -8.09 -5.90
N LEU A 207 22.34 -7.15 -5.98
CA LEU A 207 20.98 -7.41 -6.39
C LEU A 207 20.78 -7.06 -7.87
N PRO A 208 20.03 -7.88 -8.61
CA PRO A 208 19.55 -7.46 -9.92
C PRO A 208 18.63 -6.24 -9.75
N PRO A 209 18.44 -5.41 -10.78
CA PRO A 209 17.43 -4.36 -10.76
C PRO A 209 16.05 -4.93 -10.41
N SER A 210 15.35 -4.26 -9.51
CA SER A 210 13.94 -4.56 -9.23
C SER A 210 13.08 -4.29 -10.47
N ARG A 211 11.87 -4.84 -10.52
CA ARG A 211 11.05 -4.77 -11.73
C ARG A 211 9.61 -4.38 -11.43
N CYS A 212 9.07 -3.50 -12.27
CA CYS A 212 7.64 -3.25 -12.38
C CYS A 212 7.22 -3.40 -13.83
N ASN A 213 6.28 -4.29 -14.11
CA ASN A 213 5.82 -4.50 -15.47
C ASN A 213 4.34 -4.90 -15.54
N ASN A 214 3.73 -4.72 -16.72
CA ASN A 214 2.32 -4.99 -16.95
C ASN A 214 1.42 -4.19 -15.99
N ILE A 215 1.62 -2.88 -15.93
CA ILE A 215 0.82 -1.96 -15.11
C ILE A 215 -0.16 -1.23 -16.03
N SER A 216 -1.45 -1.46 -15.82
CA SER A 216 -2.52 -0.86 -16.63
C SER A 216 -3.36 0.11 -15.80
N MET A 217 -3.53 1.32 -16.31
CA MET A 217 -4.36 2.37 -15.71
C MET A 217 -5.36 2.85 -16.75
N GLN A 218 -6.65 2.84 -16.42
CA GLN A 218 -7.69 3.21 -17.40
C GLN A 218 -8.93 3.82 -16.75
N ARG A 219 -9.61 4.67 -17.50
CA ARG A 219 -10.83 5.38 -17.05
C ARG A 219 -10.61 6.14 -15.75
N ILE A 220 -9.48 6.83 -15.66
CA ILE A 220 -9.09 7.63 -14.50
C ILE A 220 -9.67 9.04 -14.63
N LYS A 221 -10.53 9.42 -13.68
CA LYS A 221 -11.20 10.73 -13.63
C LYS A 221 -10.94 11.43 -12.30
N VAL A 222 -9.67 11.63 -12.00
CA VAL A 222 -9.25 12.33 -10.78
C VAL A 222 -8.82 13.76 -11.10
N GLU A 223 -9.13 14.69 -10.23
CA GLU A 223 -8.50 15.99 -10.19
C GLU A 223 -7.14 15.84 -9.48
N THR A 224 -6.05 16.24 -10.13
CA THR A 224 -4.71 16.11 -9.59
C THR A 224 -3.76 17.14 -10.18
N PRO A 225 -2.88 17.77 -9.38
CA PRO A 225 -1.79 18.60 -9.91
C PRO A 225 -0.68 17.77 -10.57
N ASP A 226 -0.61 16.47 -10.31
CA ASP A 226 0.49 15.62 -10.78
C ASP A 226 0.00 14.20 -11.08
N MET A 227 -0.24 13.93 -12.37
CA MET A 227 -0.75 12.61 -12.79
C MET A 227 0.32 11.52 -12.69
N PHE A 228 1.58 11.82 -13.02
CA PHE A 228 2.66 10.84 -13.06
C PHE A 228 3.96 11.41 -12.48
N ASP A 229 4.22 11.14 -11.21
CA ASP A 229 5.48 11.49 -10.53
C ASP A 229 6.39 10.25 -10.48
N VAL A 230 7.11 10.05 -11.59
CA VAL A 230 7.96 8.86 -11.78
C VAL A 230 9.41 9.29 -11.93
N LYS A 231 10.29 8.74 -11.08
CA LYS A 231 11.75 8.95 -11.17
C LYS A 231 12.41 7.69 -11.68
N PRO A 232 13.03 7.73 -12.87
CA PRO A 232 13.87 6.64 -13.36
C PRO A 232 15.06 6.34 -12.43
N SER A 233 15.53 5.11 -12.44
CA SER A 233 16.71 4.68 -11.69
C SER A 233 17.38 3.50 -12.40
N ASP A 234 18.69 3.36 -12.25
CA ASP A 234 19.45 2.18 -12.69
C ASP A 234 19.20 0.95 -11.79
N LYS A 235 18.47 1.12 -10.70
CA LYS A 235 18.17 0.07 -9.72
C LYS A 235 16.83 -0.62 -9.93
N TYR A 236 16.02 -0.13 -10.86
CA TYR A 236 14.77 -0.79 -11.23
C TYR A 236 14.40 -0.54 -12.69
N ILE A 237 13.65 -1.45 -13.25
CA ILE A 237 13.16 -1.46 -14.63
C ILE A 237 11.65 -1.26 -14.59
N LEU A 238 11.14 -0.32 -15.40
CA LEU A 238 9.73 -0.02 -15.57
C LEU A 238 9.33 -0.36 -17.00
N ASP A 239 8.62 -1.45 -17.21
CA ASP A 239 8.23 -1.96 -18.52
C ASP A 239 6.71 -2.14 -18.63
N ASP A 240 6.18 -2.05 -19.83
CA ASP A 240 4.79 -2.38 -20.16
C ASP A 240 3.75 -1.62 -19.30
N PHE A 241 3.97 -0.33 -19.10
CA PHE A 241 2.98 0.55 -18.52
C PHE A 241 2.02 1.05 -19.60
N THR A 242 0.71 1.07 -19.29
CA THR A 242 -0.32 1.62 -20.18
C THR A 242 -1.25 2.58 -19.45
N PHE A 243 -1.66 3.64 -20.15
CA PHE A 243 -2.70 4.57 -19.69
C PHE A 243 -3.76 4.70 -20.78
N ASP A 244 -5.01 4.36 -20.48
CA ASP A 244 -6.12 4.26 -21.45
C ASP A 244 -5.73 3.50 -22.72
N GLY A 245 -5.04 2.37 -22.54
CA GLY A 245 -4.58 1.48 -23.60
C GLY A 245 -3.39 1.98 -24.40
N LYS A 246 -2.82 3.14 -24.09
CA LYS A 246 -1.64 3.69 -24.76
C LYS A 246 -0.38 3.36 -23.97
N PRO A 247 0.68 2.85 -24.62
CA PRO A 247 1.95 2.60 -23.95
C PRO A 247 2.54 3.88 -23.32
N MET A 248 3.17 3.72 -22.18
CA MET A 248 3.92 4.77 -21.49
C MET A 248 5.39 4.39 -21.38
N THR A 249 6.24 5.40 -21.42
CA THR A 249 7.70 5.27 -21.24
C THR A 249 8.14 6.27 -20.18
N PHE A 250 9.00 5.84 -19.25
CA PHE A 250 9.53 6.65 -18.16
C PHE A 250 11.05 6.72 -18.17
#